data_3363a5cceedd2a1d9f1b0f2c21fd2c4f
#
_entry.id   3363a5cceedd2a1d9f1b0f2c21fd2c4f
#
_cell.length_a   1.000
_cell.length_b   1.000
_cell.length_c   1.000
_cell.angle_alpha   90.00
_cell.angle_beta   90.00
_cell.angle_gamma   90.00
#
_symmetry.space_group_name_H-M   'P 1'
#
loop_
_entity.id
_entity.type
_entity.pdbx_description
1 polymer ?
#
loop_
_entity_poly.entity_id
_entity_poly.type
_entity_poly.pdbx_seq_one_letter_code
_entity_poly.pdbx_strand_id
1 'polypeptide(L)'
;MIILRRLEDNTTWDLVADYEKIREKLGIERWLVFGGSWGSTLGLSYAVKHPERVTALVLRGIFLLRKKELDFFYEGSGTAFVFPEAWEKYAEIIPTEEVARDGYVAAYGKRLRGELGEEELSLIHI
;
A
#
# COMPACT_ATOMS: atom_id res chain seq x y z
N MET A 1 -24.09 -7.56 -1.45
CA MET A 1 -23.26 -8.80 -1.51
C MET A 1 -21.82 -8.35 -1.63
N ILE A 2 -21.11 -8.25 -0.50
CA ILE A 2 -19.67 -7.93 -0.49
C ILE A 2 -18.96 -9.20 -0.96
N ILE A 3 -18.40 -9.15 -2.15
CA ILE A 3 -17.50 -10.20 -2.61
C ILE A 3 -16.23 -10.04 -1.77
N LEU A 4 -16.09 -10.84 -0.73
CA LEU A 4 -14.81 -11.03 -0.04
C LEU A 4 -13.85 -11.64 -1.07
N ARG A 5 -13.11 -10.77 -1.75
CA ARG A 5 -12.02 -11.20 -2.63
C ARG A 5 -10.98 -11.87 -1.74
N ARG A 6 -10.60 -13.09 -2.09
CA ARG A 6 -9.49 -13.77 -1.44
C ARG A 6 -8.24 -12.90 -1.59
N LEU A 7 -7.71 -12.43 -0.48
CA LEU A 7 -6.48 -11.64 -0.45
C LEU A 7 -5.22 -12.52 -0.56
N GLU A 8 -5.41 -13.83 -0.43
CA GLU A 8 -4.34 -14.84 -0.43
C GLU A 8 -3.50 -14.83 -1.72
N ASP A 9 -4.16 -14.56 -2.86
CA ASP A 9 -3.54 -14.53 -4.18
C ASP A 9 -3.42 -13.09 -4.74
N ASN A 10 -3.25 -12.09 -3.88
CA ASN A 10 -3.16 -10.69 -4.27
C ASN A 10 -1.88 -10.03 -3.72
N THR A 11 -0.76 -10.72 -3.87
CA THR A 11 0.54 -10.18 -3.54
C THR A 11 1.08 -9.27 -4.66
N THR A 12 2.11 -8.50 -4.38
CA THR A 12 2.82 -7.71 -5.40
C THR A 12 3.28 -8.58 -6.57
N TRP A 13 3.69 -9.82 -6.30
CA TRP A 13 4.19 -10.74 -7.33
C TRP A 13 3.08 -11.34 -8.18
N ASP A 14 1.89 -11.54 -7.63
CA ASP A 14 0.70 -11.94 -8.39
C ASP A 14 0.31 -10.85 -9.37
N LEU A 15 0.33 -9.58 -8.94
CA LEU A 15 0.07 -8.43 -9.81
C LEU A 15 1.11 -8.27 -10.91
N VAL A 16 2.39 -8.51 -10.60
CA VAL A 16 3.46 -8.52 -11.60
C VAL A 16 3.23 -9.63 -12.64
N ALA A 17 2.81 -10.82 -12.20
CA ALA A 17 2.49 -11.93 -13.09
C ALA A 17 1.24 -11.62 -13.96
N ASP A 18 0.26 -10.93 -13.42
CA ASP A 18 -0.93 -10.52 -14.16
C ASP A 18 -0.61 -9.49 -15.24
N TYR A 19 0.35 -8.59 -15.02
CA TYR A 19 0.84 -7.70 -16.07
C TYR A 19 1.47 -8.47 -17.24
N GLU A 20 2.23 -9.52 -16.98
CA GLU A 20 2.77 -10.37 -18.05
C GLU A 20 1.65 -11.06 -18.84
N LYS A 21 0.63 -11.60 -18.18
CA LYS A 21 -0.54 -12.18 -18.85
C LYS A 21 -1.24 -11.16 -19.77
N ILE A 22 -1.39 -9.91 -19.29
CA ILE A 22 -1.99 -8.83 -20.08
C ILE A 22 -1.11 -8.49 -21.27
N ARG A 23 0.20 -8.30 -21.06
CA ARG A 23 1.17 -8.01 -22.10
C ARG A 23 1.15 -9.06 -23.21
N GLU A 24 1.21 -10.34 -22.84
CA GLU A 24 1.17 -11.47 -23.76
C GLU A 24 -0.14 -11.54 -24.52
N LYS A 25 -1.28 -11.37 -23.84
CA LYS A 25 -2.62 -11.37 -24.47
C LYS A 25 -2.77 -10.25 -25.51
N LEU A 26 -2.11 -9.11 -25.30
CA LEU A 26 -2.11 -7.97 -26.21
C LEU A 26 -1.03 -8.08 -27.31
N GLY A 27 -0.18 -9.10 -27.29
CA GLY A 27 0.92 -9.29 -28.25
C GLY A 27 2.00 -8.20 -28.14
N ILE A 28 2.13 -7.55 -27.00
CA ILE A 28 3.11 -6.49 -26.76
C ILE A 28 4.45 -7.12 -26.38
N GLU A 29 5.49 -6.87 -27.16
CA GLU A 29 6.84 -7.36 -26.83
C GLU A 29 7.46 -6.58 -25.67
N ARG A 30 7.42 -5.25 -25.73
CA ARG A 30 7.95 -4.33 -24.71
C ARG A 30 7.03 -3.12 -24.57
N TRP A 31 6.95 -2.56 -23.39
CA TRP A 31 6.13 -1.38 -23.13
C TRP A 31 6.79 -0.37 -22.19
N LEU A 32 6.29 0.85 -22.22
CA LEU A 32 6.56 1.87 -21.21
C LEU A 32 5.69 1.57 -19.99
N VAL A 33 6.29 1.57 -18.81
CA VAL A 33 5.58 1.40 -17.54
C VAL A 33 5.39 2.78 -16.89
N PHE A 34 4.13 3.13 -16.63
CA PHE A 34 3.75 4.34 -15.88
C PHE A 34 3.20 3.92 -14.51
N GLY A 35 3.73 4.52 -13.42
CA GLY A 35 3.27 4.23 -12.07
C GLY A 35 3.28 5.44 -11.16
N GLY A 36 2.18 5.66 -10.41
CA GLY A 36 2.04 6.71 -9.42
C GLY A 36 1.86 6.18 -8.00
N SER A 37 2.47 6.83 -6.99
CA SER A 37 2.38 6.43 -5.59
C SER A 37 2.78 4.95 -5.41
N TRP A 38 1.93 4.10 -4.81
CA TRP A 38 2.19 2.66 -4.73
C TRP A 38 2.40 1.99 -6.10
N GLY A 39 1.80 2.53 -7.16
CA GLY A 39 2.06 2.08 -8.53
C GLY A 39 3.50 2.29 -8.99
N SER A 40 4.26 3.20 -8.36
CA SER A 40 5.70 3.31 -8.61
C SER A 40 6.48 2.12 -8.02
N THR A 41 6.06 1.64 -6.85
CA THR A 41 6.60 0.41 -6.25
C THR A 41 6.35 -0.79 -7.13
N LEU A 42 5.09 -0.95 -7.59
CA LEU A 42 4.69 -2.05 -8.46
C LEU A 42 5.40 -1.99 -9.82
N GLY A 43 5.48 -0.78 -10.43
CA GLY A 43 6.20 -0.58 -11.69
C GLY A 43 7.69 -0.90 -11.60
N LEU A 44 8.33 -0.53 -10.49
CA LEU A 44 9.72 -0.90 -10.22
C LEU A 44 9.89 -2.40 -9.99
N SER A 45 8.99 -3.02 -9.23
CA SER A 45 8.99 -4.48 -9.01
C SER A 45 8.87 -5.24 -10.33
N TYR A 46 7.97 -4.79 -11.21
CA TYR A 46 7.82 -5.33 -12.55
C TYR A 46 9.10 -5.15 -13.38
N ALA A 47 9.67 -3.95 -13.41
CA ALA A 47 10.88 -3.66 -14.20
C ALA A 47 12.11 -4.44 -13.73
N VAL A 48 12.24 -4.69 -12.42
CA VAL A 48 13.31 -5.52 -11.86
C VAL A 48 13.11 -7.00 -12.22
N LYS A 49 11.87 -7.46 -12.24
CA LYS A 49 11.53 -8.86 -12.56
C LYS A 49 11.62 -9.16 -14.05
N HIS A 50 11.24 -8.20 -14.90
CA HIS A 50 11.14 -8.32 -16.36
C HIS A 50 11.83 -7.15 -17.08
N PRO A 51 13.14 -6.92 -16.85
CA PRO A 51 13.84 -5.77 -17.43
C PRO A 51 13.82 -5.76 -18.97
N GLU A 52 13.79 -6.95 -19.60
CA GLU A 52 13.71 -7.09 -21.04
C GLU A 52 12.36 -6.67 -21.64
N ARG A 53 11.32 -6.55 -20.81
CA ARG A 53 9.96 -6.14 -21.21
C ARG A 53 9.69 -4.64 -21.06
N VAL A 54 10.60 -3.89 -20.46
CA VAL A 54 10.43 -2.46 -20.18
C VAL A 54 11.26 -1.62 -21.14
N THR A 55 10.61 -0.69 -21.82
CA THR A 55 11.29 0.29 -22.69
C THR A 55 11.66 1.56 -21.94
N ALA A 56 10.81 1.98 -20.98
CA ALA A 56 11.01 3.14 -20.13
C ALA A 56 10.12 3.05 -18.89
N LEU A 57 10.50 3.82 -17.85
CA LEU A 57 9.73 4.01 -16.62
C LEU A 57 9.36 5.49 -16.48
N VAL A 58 8.09 5.76 -16.24
CA VAL A 58 7.60 7.08 -15.84
C VAL A 58 6.97 6.94 -14.46
N LEU A 59 7.64 7.45 -13.45
CA LEU A 59 7.25 7.29 -12.04
C LEU A 59 6.89 8.65 -11.44
N ARG A 60 5.73 8.71 -10.79
CA ARG A 60 5.21 9.91 -10.12
C ARG A 60 4.94 9.63 -8.64
N GLY A 61 5.31 10.57 -7.76
CA GLY A 61 5.11 10.40 -6.31
C GLY A 61 5.73 9.09 -5.83
N ILE A 62 7.03 8.92 -6.09
CA ILE A 62 7.74 7.66 -5.87
C ILE A 62 7.62 7.24 -4.41
N PHE A 63 7.14 6.02 -4.21
CA PHE A 63 6.98 5.38 -2.92
C PHE A 63 7.62 3.98 -2.97
N LEU A 64 8.57 3.72 -2.08
CA LEU A 64 9.38 2.49 -2.09
C LEU A 64 9.09 1.57 -0.91
N LEU A 65 8.05 1.87 -0.11
CA LEU A 65 7.68 1.13 1.11
C LEU A 65 8.82 1.03 2.14
N ARG A 66 9.78 1.95 2.11
CA ARG A 66 10.84 1.98 3.12
C ARG A 66 10.26 2.39 4.47
N LYS A 67 10.85 1.86 5.55
CA LYS A 67 10.40 2.19 6.91
C LYS A 67 10.27 3.70 7.13
N LYS A 68 11.23 4.51 6.70
CA LYS A 68 11.19 5.97 6.84
C LYS A 68 10.02 6.63 6.10
N GLU A 69 9.53 6.04 5.01
CA GLU A 69 8.35 6.54 4.28
C GLU A 69 7.08 6.18 5.01
N LEU A 70 7.00 4.96 5.56
CA LEU A 70 5.89 4.53 6.40
C LEU A 70 5.82 5.36 7.68
N ASP A 71 6.95 5.58 8.34
CA ASP A 71 7.05 6.42 9.53
C ASP A 71 6.60 7.86 9.23
N PHE A 72 7.03 8.42 8.10
CA PHE A 72 6.63 9.75 7.65
C PHE A 72 5.10 9.86 7.47
N PHE A 73 4.49 8.88 6.82
CA PHE A 73 3.06 8.93 6.52
C PHE A 73 2.18 8.53 7.72
N TYR A 74 2.57 7.52 8.49
CA TYR A 74 1.65 6.82 9.40
C TYR A 74 2.07 6.79 10.86
N GLU A 75 3.31 7.19 11.22
CA GLU A 75 3.81 7.11 12.60
C GLU A 75 4.10 8.48 13.23
N GLY A 76 3.51 9.54 12.70
CA GLY A 76 3.55 10.87 13.32
C GLY A 76 4.82 11.69 13.06
N SER A 77 5.74 11.21 12.25
CA SER A 77 7.01 11.92 12.02
C SER A 77 6.98 12.96 10.88
N GLY A 78 5.93 13.01 10.08
CA GLY A 78 5.84 13.86 8.90
C GLY A 78 4.45 14.43 8.67
N THR A 79 3.48 13.60 8.32
CA THR A 79 2.11 14.04 8.03
C THR A 79 1.44 14.74 9.20
N ALA A 80 1.80 14.41 10.44
CA ALA A 80 1.35 15.11 11.64
C ALA A 80 1.71 16.61 11.63
N PHE A 81 2.84 16.97 11.04
CA PHE A 81 3.26 18.38 10.93
C PHE A 81 2.61 19.09 9.74
N VAL A 82 2.34 18.35 8.65
CA VAL A 82 1.76 18.91 7.41
C VAL A 82 0.25 19.04 7.53
N PHE A 83 -0.41 18.10 8.19
CA PHE A 83 -1.87 18.01 8.34
C PHE A 83 -2.26 17.70 9.80
N PRO A 84 -1.98 18.59 10.76
CA PRO A 84 -2.16 18.29 12.19
C PRO A 84 -3.61 17.93 12.56
N GLU A 85 -4.60 18.65 12.04
CA GLU A 85 -6.01 18.37 12.33
C GLU A 85 -6.48 17.00 11.81
N ALA A 86 -6.01 16.59 10.64
CA ALA A 86 -6.30 15.27 10.09
C ALA A 86 -5.54 14.17 10.85
N TRP A 87 -4.33 14.49 11.29
CA TRP A 87 -3.52 13.60 12.11
C TRP A 87 -4.17 13.31 13.47
N GLU A 88 -4.70 14.33 14.15
CA GLU A 88 -5.40 14.15 15.42
C GLU A 88 -6.54 13.14 15.29
N LYS A 89 -7.38 13.27 14.26
CA LYS A 89 -8.47 12.33 13.99
C LYS A 89 -8.00 10.91 13.70
N TYR A 90 -6.88 10.78 13.01
CA TYR A 90 -6.27 9.47 12.77
C TYR A 90 -5.70 8.88 14.05
N ALA A 91 -5.03 9.68 14.86
CA ALA A 91 -4.33 9.23 16.06
C ALA A 91 -5.28 8.88 17.22
N GLU A 92 -6.41 9.60 17.37
CA GLU A 92 -7.34 9.42 18.50
C GLU A 92 -8.02 8.05 18.56
N ILE A 93 -8.10 7.35 17.42
CA ILE A 93 -8.77 6.04 17.33
C ILE A 93 -7.96 4.94 18.04
N ILE A 94 -6.64 5.07 18.08
CA ILE A 94 -5.76 4.03 18.62
C ILE A 94 -5.30 4.40 20.03
N PRO A 95 -5.52 3.52 21.04
CA PRO A 95 -5.05 3.77 22.41
C PRO A 95 -3.54 3.99 22.46
N THR A 96 -3.11 4.97 23.28
CA THR A 96 -1.70 5.36 23.40
C THR A 96 -0.77 4.20 23.78
N GLU A 97 -1.25 3.30 24.65
CA GLU A 97 -0.49 2.11 25.06
C GLU A 97 -0.29 1.12 23.91
N GLU A 98 -1.26 1.03 23.01
CA GLU A 98 -1.14 0.20 21.82
C GLU A 98 -0.16 0.81 20.82
N VAL A 99 -0.23 2.13 20.61
CA VAL A 99 0.73 2.84 19.76
C VAL A 99 2.16 2.67 20.26
N ALA A 100 2.37 2.81 21.58
CA ALA A 100 3.69 2.66 22.20
C ALA A 100 4.28 1.25 22.00
N ARG A 101 3.42 0.23 21.95
CA ARG A 101 3.82 -1.17 21.78
C ARG A 101 4.01 -1.56 20.31
N ASP A 102 3.10 -1.18 19.44
CA ASP A 102 2.96 -1.74 18.09
C ASP A 102 3.15 -0.70 16.97
N GLY A 103 2.94 0.59 17.24
CA GLY A 103 2.83 1.67 16.26
C GLY A 103 1.46 1.72 15.58
N TYR A 104 1.18 2.82 14.87
CA TYR A 104 -0.13 3.02 14.21
C TYR A 104 -0.39 2.02 13.09
N VAL A 105 0.60 1.75 12.23
CA VAL A 105 0.43 0.84 11.07
C VAL A 105 0.00 -0.55 11.52
N ALA A 106 0.65 -1.09 12.55
CA ALA A 106 0.30 -2.43 13.04
C ALA A 106 -1.06 -2.44 13.77
N ALA A 107 -1.34 -1.40 14.57
CA ALA A 107 -2.60 -1.27 15.30
C ALA A 107 -3.81 -1.17 14.34
N TYR A 108 -3.71 -0.33 13.32
CA TYR A 108 -4.72 -0.26 12.26
C TYR A 108 -4.83 -1.56 11.46
N GLY A 109 -3.70 -2.18 11.17
CA GLY A 109 -3.66 -3.47 10.46
C GLY A 109 -4.44 -4.57 11.17
N LYS A 110 -4.35 -4.66 12.49
CA LYS A 110 -5.15 -5.61 13.30
C LYS A 110 -6.66 -5.37 13.15
N ARG A 111 -7.08 -4.10 13.19
CA ARG A 111 -8.48 -3.70 13.03
C ARG A 111 -9.00 -4.02 11.63
N LEU A 112 -8.25 -3.63 10.61
CA LEU A 112 -8.62 -3.89 9.20
C LEU A 112 -8.73 -5.38 8.85
N ARG A 113 -7.96 -6.25 9.50
CA ARG A 113 -8.06 -7.69 9.34
C ARG A 113 -9.15 -8.33 10.22
N GLY A 114 -9.86 -7.53 11.04
CA GLY A 114 -10.90 -8.01 11.93
C GLY A 114 -10.39 -8.83 13.12
N GLU A 115 -9.10 -8.74 13.45
CA GLU A 115 -8.48 -9.50 14.55
C GLU A 115 -9.03 -9.08 15.93
N LEU A 116 -9.60 -7.89 16.05
CA LEU A 116 -10.17 -7.33 17.28
C LEU A 116 -11.70 -7.35 17.31
N GLY A 117 -12.35 -7.94 16.29
CA GLY A 117 -13.80 -8.04 16.17
C GLY A 117 -14.45 -6.92 15.34
N GLU A 118 -15.76 -7.07 15.08
CA GLU A 118 -16.52 -6.15 14.22
C GLU A 118 -16.70 -4.76 14.83
N GLU A 119 -16.76 -4.65 16.16
CA GLU A 119 -16.90 -3.38 16.87
C GLU A 119 -15.69 -2.48 16.64
N GLU A 120 -14.49 -3.01 16.80
CA GLU A 120 -13.24 -2.31 16.52
C GLU A 120 -13.05 -1.98 15.03
N LEU A 121 -13.53 -2.85 14.15
CA LEU A 121 -13.53 -2.59 12.71
C LEU A 121 -14.44 -1.41 12.37
N SER A 122 -15.59 -1.26 13.05
CA SER A 122 -16.53 -0.17 12.80
C SER A 122 -15.98 1.21 13.17
N LEU A 123 -15.05 1.29 14.14
CA LEU A 123 -14.44 2.55 14.57
C LEU A 123 -13.53 3.18 13.50
N ILE A 124 -13.02 2.38 12.57
CA ILE A 124 -12.13 2.85 11.50
C ILE A 124 -12.84 3.00 10.15
N HIS A 125 -14.15 2.72 10.09
CA HIS A 125 -14.96 3.05 8.92
C HIS A 125 -15.24 4.54 8.87
N ILE A 126 -14.70 5.17 7.85
CA ILE A 126 -14.96 6.57 7.49
C ILE A 126 -16.16 6.62 6.54
#